data_38cae8b6f2f76dc0572761535f80b1cb
#
_entry.id   38cae8b6f2f76dc0572761535f80b1cb
#
_cell.length_a   1.000
_cell.length_b   1.000
_cell.length_c   1.000
_cell.angle_alpha   90.00
_cell.angle_beta   90.00
_cell.angle_gamma   90.00
#
_symmetry.space_group_name_H-M   'P 1'
#
loop_
_entity.id
_entity.type
_entity.pdbx_description
1 polymer ?
#
loop_
_entity_poly.entity_id
_entity_poly.type
_entity_poly.pdbx_seq_one_letter_code
_entity_poly.pdbx_strand_id
1 'polypeptide(L)'
;MGFGRSYDEFEVGAIYQHWPGKTVTEYDHHLFSMLTMVRHPLHLDSHYAQTATRYKEPLVIGTYIFSLLCGLSEADVAGMAITHKGFEKIEHFAPVRHGDTLYGESEVIAKEPVPDRPERGMVEVETRGRNQHGTLIMAFRRKLVVPTTPYVPSPFPDAMNSAAQ
;
A
#
# COMPACT_ATOMS: atom_id res chain seq x y z
N MET A 1 -0.07 -19.03 6.12
CA MET A 1 0.77 -17.88 5.71
C MET A 1 0.68 -16.85 6.82
N GLY A 2 1.81 -16.34 7.31
CA GLY A 2 1.83 -15.23 8.26
C GLY A 2 1.34 -13.93 7.59
N PHE A 3 0.99 -12.94 8.38
CA PHE A 3 0.60 -11.62 7.91
C PHE A 3 1.85 -10.72 7.87
N GLY A 4 2.43 -10.53 6.70
CA GLY A 4 3.71 -9.86 6.48
C GLY A 4 4.90 -10.83 6.46
N ARG A 5 6.10 -10.29 6.35
CA ARG A 5 7.38 -11.01 6.29
C ARG A 5 8.39 -10.45 7.28
N SER A 6 9.23 -11.33 7.83
CA SER A 6 10.43 -10.94 8.54
C SER A 6 11.56 -10.56 7.57
N TYR A 7 12.61 -9.94 8.08
CA TYR A 7 13.75 -9.49 7.28
C TYR A 7 14.40 -10.64 6.49
N ASP A 8 14.54 -11.82 7.10
CA ASP A 8 15.22 -12.96 6.48
C ASP A 8 14.39 -13.58 5.32
N GLU A 9 13.06 -13.39 5.34
CA GLU A 9 12.15 -13.88 4.30
C GLU A 9 12.08 -12.97 3.06
N PHE A 10 12.66 -11.77 3.12
CA PHE A 10 12.77 -10.91 1.93
C PHE A 10 14.02 -11.28 1.12
N GLU A 11 13.88 -11.28 -0.21
CA GLU A 11 14.99 -11.43 -1.15
C GLU A 11 15.03 -10.24 -2.10
N VAL A 12 16.22 -9.64 -2.30
CA VAL A 12 16.38 -8.51 -3.22
C VAL A 12 16.06 -8.96 -4.65
N GLY A 13 15.22 -8.20 -5.34
CA GLY A 13 14.72 -8.53 -6.67
C GLY A 13 13.46 -9.41 -6.66
N ALA A 14 13.01 -9.92 -5.51
CA ALA A 14 11.74 -10.67 -5.43
C ALA A 14 10.56 -9.73 -5.66
N ILE A 15 9.55 -10.21 -6.40
CA ILE A 15 8.30 -9.51 -6.67
C ILE A 15 7.15 -10.25 -6.00
N TYR A 16 6.40 -9.54 -5.18
CA TYR A 16 5.21 -10.04 -4.50
C TYR A 16 3.96 -9.46 -5.14
N GLN A 17 3.10 -10.35 -5.68
CA GLN A 17 1.79 -9.98 -6.24
C GLN A 17 0.77 -9.91 -5.11
N HIS A 18 0.06 -8.79 -5.00
CA HIS A 18 -0.94 -8.56 -3.95
C HIS A 18 -2.32 -8.99 -4.41
N TRP A 19 -2.94 -9.92 -3.69
CA TRP A 19 -4.24 -10.47 -3.99
C TRP A 19 -5.14 -10.47 -2.74
N PRO A 20 -6.44 -10.14 -2.87
CA PRO A 20 -7.15 -9.71 -4.09
C PRO A 20 -6.92 -8.24 -4.46
N GLY A 21 -7.29 -7.86 -5.69
CA GLY A 21 -7.41 -6.46 -6.08
C GLY A 21 -8.67 -5.82 -5.48
N LYS A 22 -8.79 -4.48 -5.61
CA LYS A 22 -9.96 -3.72 -5.11
C LYS A 22 -10.56 -2.88 -6.23
N THR A 23 -11.85 -3.09 -6.52
CA THR A 23 -12.62 -2.17 -7.37
C THR A 23 -12.96 -0.91 -6.60
N VAL A 24 -12.60 0.24 -7.18
CA VAL A 24 -12.87 1.55 -6.59
C VAL A 24 -14.30 1.95 -6.90
N THR A 25 -15.12 2.07 -5.86
CA THR A 25 -16.50 2.55 -6.00
C THR A 25 -16.59 4.06 -5.75
N GLU A 26 -17.67 4.69 -6.23
CA GLU A 26 -17.96 6.09 -5.92
C GLU A 26 -18.13 6.30 -4.41
N TYR A 27 -18.73 5.33 -3.71
CA TYR A 27 -18.88 5.37 -2.26
C TYR A 27 -17.52 5.42 -1.53
N ASP A 28 -16.57 4.53 -1.90
CA ASP A 28 -15.24 4.50 -1.29
C ASP A 28 -14.55 5.86 -1.43
N HIS A 29 -14.63 6.42 -2.65
CA HIS A 29 -13.99 7.68 -2.99
C HIS A 29 -14.59 8.86 -2.25
N HIS A 30 -15.93 8.98 -2.21
CA HIS A 30 -16.62 10.04 -1.48
C HIS A 30 -16.38 9.94 0.03
N LEU A 31 -16.43 8.74 0.60
CA LEU A 31 -16.13 8.53 2.02
C LEU A 31 -14.71 9.00 2.36
N PHE A 32 -13.72 8.59 1.57
CA PHE A 32 -12.33 9.02 1.77
C PHE A 32 -12.20 10.55 1.65
N SER A 33 -12.86 11.15 0.67
CA SER A 33 -12.85 12.62 0.47
C SER A 33 -13.39 13.36 1.68
N MET A 34 -14.50 12.89 2.25
CA MET A 34 -15.12 13.48 3.43
C MET A 34 -14.21 13.36 4.66
N LEU A 35 -13.60 12.19 4.88
CA LEU A 35 -12.70 11.94 6.00
C LEU A 35 -11.41 12.77 5.93
N THR A 36 -10.91 13.03 4.73
CA THR A 36 -9.65 13.77 4.49
C THR A 36 -9.86 15.23 4.13
N MET A 37 -11.11 15.71 4.07
CA MET A 37 -11.50 17.06 3.70
C MET A 37 -11.02 17.49 2.31
N VAL A 38 -10.83 16.58 1.38
CA VAL A 38 -10.54 16.89 -0.01
C VAL A 38 -11.80 17.45 -0.67
N ARG A 39 -11.71 18.67 -1.21
CA ARG A 39 -12.87 19.44 -1.70
C ARG A 39 -12.73 19.90 -3.16
N HIS A 40 -11.73 19.41 -3.87
CA HIS A 40 -11.55 19.82 -5.26
C HIS A 40 -12.72 19.29 -6.12
N PRO A 41 -13.42 20.16 -6.90
CA PRO A 41 -14.64 19.76 -7.60
C PRO A 41 -14.44 18.65 -8.64
N LEU A 42 -13.23 18.49 -9.20
CA LEU A 42 -12.92 17.36 -10.09
C LEU A 42 -13.23 16.00 -9.45
N HIS A 43 -13.18 15.91 -8.13
CA HIS A 43 -13.36 14.65 -7.41
C HIS A 43 -14.79 14.43 -6.92
N LEU A 44 -15.56 15.50 -6.69
CA LEU A 44 -16.83 15.45 -5.96
C LEU A 44 -18.03 16.02 -6.71
N ASP A 45 -17.79 16.88 -7.70
CA ASP A 45 -18.82 17.56 -8.48
C ASP A 45 -18.86 16.97 -9.89
N SER A 46 -19.80 16.04 -10.11
CA SER A 46 -19.95 15.37 -11.40
C SER A 46 -20.31 16.33 -12.53
N HIS A 47 -21.11 17.37 -12.23
CA HIS A 47 -21.46 18.36 -13.23
C HIS A 47 -20.25 19.18 -13.67
N TYR A 48 -19.45 19.64 -12.69
CA TYR A 48 -18.19 20.33 -12.98
C TYR A 48 -17.23 19.43 -13.77
N ALA A 49 -17.05 18.19 -13.32
CA ALA A 49 -16.16 17.27 -14.00
C ALA A 49 -16.55 17.03 -15.46
N GLN A 50 -17.84 16.90 -15.75
CA GLN A 50 -18.39 16.71 -17.09
C GLN A 50 -18.28 17.94 -17.98
N THR A 51 -18.56 19.12 -17.44
CA THR A 51 -18.69 20.35 -18.25
C THR A 51 -17.38 21.12 -18.35
N ALA A 52 -16.63 21.23 -17.27
CA ALA A 52 -15.48 22.11 -17.13
C ALA A 52 -14.11 21.41 -17.26
N THR A 53 -14.06 20.08 -17.32
CA THR A 53 -12.77 19.35 -17.39
C THR A 53 -12.63 18.53 -18.68
N ARG A 54 -11.38 18.27 -19.07
CA ARG A 54 -11.05 17.36 -20.19
C ARG A 54 -11.42 15.89 -19.92
N TYR A 55 -11.59 15.52 -18.65
CA TYR A 55 -11.83 14.12 -18.25
C TYR A 55 -13.29 13.70 -18.42
N LYS A 56 -14.22 14.66 -18.39
CA LYS A 56 -15.67 14.46 -18.58
C LYS A 56 -16.34 13.57 -17.52
N GLU A 57 -15.64 13.28 -16.45
CA GLU A 57 -16.11 12.49 -15.31
C GLU A 57 -15.24 12.75 -14.07
N PRO A 58 -15.73 12.48 -12.86
CA PRO A 58 -14.91 12.57 -11.65
C PRO A 58 -13.74 11.60 -11.68
N LEU A 59 -12.59 12.08 -11.21
CA LEU A 59 -11.41 11.24 -11.04
C LEU A 59 -11.19 10.88 -9.57
N VAL A 60 -10.71 9.68 -9.34
CA VAL A 60 -10.34 9.21 -8.00
C VAL A 60 -9.13 10.00 -7.48
N ILE A 61 -9.18 10.37 -6.20
CA ILE A 61 -8.12 11.15 -5.54
C ILE A 61 -6.83 10.32 -5.46
N GLY A 62 -5.69 10.93 -5.81
CA GLY A 62 -4.40 10.26 -5.79
C GLY A 62 -3.98 9.74 -4.42
N THR A 63 -4.29 10.46 -3.35
CA THR A 63 -4.00 10.00 -1.98
C THR A 63 -4.83 8.78 -1.57
N TYR A 64 -6.06 8.63 -2.09
CA TYR A 64 -6.84 7.40 -1.92
C TYR A 64 -6.15 6.21 -2.62
N ILE A 65 -5.71 6.40 -3.87
CA ILE A 65 -4.99 5.36 -4.64
C ILE A 65 -3.73 4.93 -3.89
N PHE A 66 -2.95 5.89 -3.39
CA PHE A 66 -1.76 5.63 -2.59
C PHE A 66 -2.09 4.79 -1.33
N SER A 67 -3.09 5.22 -0.56
CA SER A 67 -3.51 4.51 0.66
C SER A 67 -4.03 3.10 0.36
N LEU A 68 -4.77 2.95 -0.74
CA LEU A 68 -5.27 1.64 -1.18
C LEU A 68 -4.14 0.68 -1.53
N LEU A 69 -3.13 1.14 -2.28
CA LEU A 69 -1.97 0.32 -2.64
C LEU A 69 -1.12 -0.05 -1.42
N CYS A 70 -1.00 0.86 -0.43
CA CYS A 70 -0.39 0.53 0.85
C CYS A 70 -1.14 -0.62 1.53
N GLY A 71 -2.47 -0.53 1.60
CA GLY A 71 -3.32 -1.57 2.20
C GLY A 71 -3.25 -2.92 1.46
N LEU A 72 -3.31 -2.91 0.11
CA LEU A 72 -3.19 -4.13 -0.69
C LEU A 72 -1.86 -4.86 -0.45
N SER A 73 -0.79 -4.11 -0.22
CA SER A 73 0.56 -4.66 -0.01
C SER A 73 0.85 -5.09 1.43
N GLU A 74 -0.07 -4.84 2.36
CA GLU A 74 0.21 -5.03 3.79
C GLU A 74 0.45 -6.50 4.14
N ALA A 75 -0.43 -7.39 3.68
CA ALA A 75 -0.34 -8.82 3.98
C ALA A 75 0.96 -9.48 3.48
N ASP A 76 1.53 -8.96 2.40
CA ASP A 76 2.74 -9.55 1.78
C ASP A 76 4.03 -8.85 2.20
N VAL A 77 3.96 -7.56 2.53
CA VAL A 77 5.16 -6.72 2.70
C VAL A 77 5.21 -6.07 4.07
N ALA A 78 4.13 -5.39 4.50
CA ALA A 78 4.20 -4.48 5.64
C ALA A 78 3.57 -5.03 6.93
N GLY A 79 2.95 -6.20 6.91
CA GLY A 79 2.21 -6.74 8.06
C GLY A 79 3.04 -6.97 9.32
N MET A 80 4.36 -7.17 9.19
CA MET A 80 5.30 -7.26 10.31
C MET A 80 6.13 -5.99 10.52
N ALA A 81 5.80 -4.89 9.82
CA ALA A 81 6.59 -3.67 9.95
C ALA A 81 6.51 -3.08 11.35
N ILE A 82 7.67 -2.92 11.98
CA ILE A 82 7.83 -2.23 13.26
C ILE A 82 7.60 -0.73 13.07
N THR A 83 8.09 -0.19 11.94
CA THR A 83 7.90 1.22 11.56
C THR A 83 8.16 1.44 10.08
N HIS A 84 7.50 2.45 9.53
CA HIS A 84 7.80 3.01 8.22
C HIS A 84 8.78 4.18 8.40
N LYS A 85 9.92 4.15 7.71
CA LYS A 85 10.91 5.24 7.75
C LYS A 85 10.55 6.39 6.81
N GLY A 86 9.81 6.10 5.74
CA GLY A 86 9.38 7.11 4.81
C GLY A 86 8.85 6.52 3.51
N PHE A 87 8.24 7.40 2.72
CA PHE A 87 7.80 7.15 1.36
C PHE A 87 8.53 8.10 0.42
N GLU A 88 8.98 7.57 -0.70
CA GLU A 88 9.73 8.31 -1.70
C GLU A 88 9.16 8.02 -3.09
N LYS A 89 9.40 8.93 -4.06
CA LYS A 89 9.05 8.75 -5.47
C LYS A 89 7.60 8.35 -5.69
N ILE A 90 6.67 9.04 -5.01
CA ILE A 90 5.24 8.82 -5.25
C ILE A 90 4.88 9.49 -6.56
N GLU A 91 4.65 8.68 -7.60
CA GLU A 91 4.41 9.14 -8.97
C GLU A 91 3.09 8.62 -9.51
N HIS A 92 2.31 9.52 -10.12
CA HIS A 92 1.07 9.21 -10.81
C HIS A 92 1.32 9.12 -12.32
N PHE A 93 0.91 8.03 -12.95
CA PHE A 93 1.11 7.81 -14.39
C PHE A 93 -0.20 7.91 -15.18
N ALA A 94 -1.31 7.48 -14.60
CA ALA A 94 -2.62 7.51 -15.26
C ALA A 94 -3.75 7.78 -14.25
N PRO A 95 -4.86 8.38 -14.71
CA PRO A 95 -6.04 8.62 -13.87
C PRO A 95 -6.76 7.29 -13.57
N VAL A 96 -7.43 7.26 -12.41
CA VAL A 96 -8.35 6.20 -12.00
C VAL A 96 -9.77 6.74 -11.97
N ARG A 97 -10.72 5.91 -12.41
CA ARG A 97 -12.15 6.20 -12.45
C ARG A 97 -12.93 5.29 -11.51
N HIS A 98 -14.13 5.68 -11.16
CA HIS A 98 -15.04 4.78 -10.48
C HIS A 98 -15.32 3.55 -11.36
N GLY A 99 -15.26 2.37 -10.76
CA GLY A 99 -15.36 1.10 -11.48
C GLY A 99 -14.03 0.47 -11.90
N ASP A 100 -12.92 1.22 -11.88
CA ASP A 100 -11.61 0.62 -12.08
C ASP A 100 -11.26 -0.33 -10.92
N THR A 101 -10.63 -1.45 -11.25
CA THR A 101 -10.09 -2.39 -10.28
C THR A 101 -8.58 -2.25 -10.23
N LEU A 102 -8.04 -1.98 -9.05
CA LEU A 102 -6.61 -1.84 -8.84
C LEU A 102 -6.01 -3.13 -8.28
N TYR A 103 -4.88 -3.50 -8.84
CA TYR A 103 -4.00 -4.58 -8.40
C TYR A 103 -2.64 -4.01 -8.04
N GLY A 104 -1.99 -4.60 -7.05
CA GLY A 104 -0.68 -4.17 -6.59
C GLY A 104 0.38 -5.26 -6.74
N GLU A 105 1.62 -4.83 -6.93
CA GLU A 105 2.81 -5.64 -6.80
C GLU A 105 3.89 -4.86 -6.07
N SER A 106 4.79 -5.55 -5.34
CA SER A 106 5.94 -4.91 -4.70
C SER A 106 7.21 -5.67 -5.01
N GLU A 107 8.23 -4.94 -5.45
CA GLU A 107 9.57 -5.44 -5.70
C GLU A 107 10.51 -5.03 -4.55
N VAL A 108 11.30 -5.95 -4.05
CA VAL A 108 12.33 -5.66 -3.05
C VAL A 108 13.54 -5.03 -3.72
N ILE A 109 13.80 -3.76 -3.43
CA ILE A 109 14.87 -2.98 -4.05
C ILE A 109 16.19 -3.16 -3.28
N ALA A 110 16.12 -3.14 -1.95
CA ALA A 110 17.30 -3.23 -1.10
C ALA A 110 16.97 -3.81 0.28
N LYS A 111 17.97 -4.37 0.91
CA LYS A 111 17.95 -4.82 2.32
C LYS A 111 19.22 -4.35 3.00
N GLU A 112 19.09 -3.85 4.20
CA GLU A 112 20.26 -3.49 5.03
C GLU A 112 19.98 -3.76 6.52
N PRO A 113 21.00 -4.15 7.29
CA PRO A 113 20.84 -4.32 8.74
C PRO A 113 20.62 -2.94 9.39
N VAL A 114 19.90 -2.92 10.51
CA VAL A 114 19.79 -1.71 11.34
C VAL A 114 20.96 -1.68 12.31
N PRO A 115 21.81 -0.64 12.28
CA PRO A 115 22.96 -0.53 13.21
C PRO A 115 22.54 -0.68 14.67
N ASP A 116 23.30 -1.44 15.45
CA ASP A 116 23.08 -1.69 16.87
C ASP A 116 21.75 -2.37 17.25
N ARG A 117 21.06 -2.95 16.25
CA ARG A 117 19.76 -3.62 16.40
C ARG A 117 19.70 -4.90 15.59
N PRO A 118 20.42 -5.97 15.99
CA PRO A 118 20.50 -7.21 15.21
C PRO A 118 19.15 -7.94 15.07
N GLU A 119 18.18 -7.63 15.94
CA GLU A 119 16.83 -8.17 15.89
C GLU A 119 15.95 -7.52 14.83
N ARG A 120 16.48 -6.58 14.04
CA ARG A 120 15.74 -5.80 13.02
C ARG A 120 16.58 -5.64 11.77
N GLY A 121 15.86 -5.53 10.64
CA GLY A 121 16.45 -5.14 9.37
C GLY A 121 15.61 -4.09 8.67
N MET A 122 16.21 -3.32 7.78
CA MET A 122 15.52 -2.38 6.92
C MET A 122 15.37 -2.97 5.52
N VAL A 123 14.16 -2.86 4.97
CA VAL A 123 13.81 -3.32 3.62
C VAL A 123 13.25 -2.14 2.85
N GLU A 124 13.78 -1.90 1.65
CA GLU A 124 13.24 -0.94 0.70
C GLU A 124 12.46 -1.70 -0.38
N VAL A 125 11.21 -1.30 -0.61
CA VAL A 125 10.37 -1.86 -1.65
C VAL A 125 9.81 -0.78 -2.56
N GLU A 126 9.65 -1.11 -3.85
CA GLU A 126 8.88 -0.32 -4.80
C GLU A 126 7.54 -1.00 -5.04
N THR A 127 6.46 -0.30 -4.70
CA THR A 127 5.09 -0.77 -4.94
C THR A 127 4.53 -0.11 -6.18
N ARG A 128 3.98 -0.91 -7.10
CA ARG A 128 3.34 -0.48 -8.34
C ARG A 128 1.88 -0.89 -8.33
N GLY A 129 1.00 0.03 -8.70
CA GLY A 129 -0.43 -0.22 -8.88
C GLY A 129 -0.81 -0.19 -10.36
N ARG A 130 -1.57 -1.19 -10.80
CA ARG A 130 -2.10 -1.28 -12.17
C ARG A 130 -3.62 -1.45 -12.12
N ASN A 131 -4.29 -0.98 -13.16
CA ASN A 131 -5.71 -1.25 -13.30
C ASN A 131 -5.98 -2.61 -13.99
N GLN A 132 -7.25 -2.96 -14.18
CA GLN A 132 -7.70 -4.20 -14.84
C GLN A 132 -7.21 -4.38 -16.28
N HIS A 133 -6.72 -3.32 -16.90
CA HIS A 133 -6.17 -3.33 -18.26
C HIS A 133 -4.63 -3.42 -18.27
N GLY A 134 -3.99 -3.56 -17.10
CA GLY A 134 -2.54 -3.57 -16.96
C GLY A 134 -1.88 -2.19 -17.02
N THR A 135 -2.65 -1.11 -17.15
CA THR A 135 -2.12 0.26 -17.17
C THR A 135 -1.49 0.60 -15.82
N LEU A 136 -0.23 1.05 -15.83
CA LEU A 136 0.43 1.55 -14.62
C LEU A 136 -0.26 2.85 -14.17
N ILE A 137 -0.73 2.84 -12.94
CA ILE A 137 -1.46 3.96 -12.32
C ILE A 137 -0.56 4.78 -11.42
N MET A 138 0.15 4.10 -10.55
CA MET A 138 1.00 4.72 -9.53
C MET A 138 2.17 3.81 -9.19
N ALA A 139 3.30 4.42 -8.85
CA ALA A 139 4.41 3.74 -8.19
C ALA A 139 4.93 4.58 -7.03
N PHE A 140 5.46 3.93 -6.01
CA PHE A 140 6.14 4.60 -4.90
C PHE A 140 7.14 3.67 -4.24
N ARG A 141 8.15 4.25 -3.60
CA ARG A 141 9.09 3.52 -2.75
C ARG A 141 8.82 3.78 -1.28
N ARG A 142 9.08 2.77 -0.46
CA ARG A 142 9.02 2.90 0.99
C ARG A 142 10.10 2.08 1.66
N LYS A 143 10.56 2.57 2.82
CA LYS A 143 11.49 1.88 3.69
C LYS A 143 10.77 1.40 4.94
N LEU A 144 10.90 0.12 5.22
CA LEU A 144 10.28 -0.58 6.33
C LEU A 144 11.36 -1.10 7.27
N VAL A 145 11.19 -0.94 8.56
CA VAL A 145 11.94 -1.69 9.55
C VAL A 145 11.08 -2.88 9.97
N VAL A 146 11.61 -4.08 9.79
CA VAL A 146 10.92 -5.33 10.11
C VAL A 146 11.77 -6.18 11.07
N PRO A 147 11.19 -7.10 11.86
CA PRO A 147 11.95 -8.01 12.72
C PRO A 147 12.75 -8.99 11.86
N THR A 148 13.89 -9.48 12.37
CA THR A 148 14.68 -10.54 11.70
C THR A 148 13.98 -11.89 11.76
N THR A 149 13.28 -12.19 12.85
CA THR A 149 12.52 -13.43 13.02
C THR A 149 11.02 -13.17 12.86
N PRO A 150 10.26 -14.13 12.34
CA PRO A 150 8.81 -14.01 12.26
C PRO A 150 8.19 -13.74 13.63
N TYR A 151 7.35 -12.73 13.68
CA TYR A 151 6.55 -12.39 14.86
C TYR A 151 5.08 -12.58 14.52
N VAL A 152 4.37 -13.36 15.32
CA VAL A 152 2.91 -13.49 15.20
C VAL A 152 2.28 -12.56 16.23
N PRO A 153 1.64 -11.47 15.81
CA PRO A 153 0.90 -10.62 16.74
C PRO A 153 -0.17 -11.43 17.45
N SER A 154 -0.15 -11.45 18.78
CA SER A 154 -1.19 -12.06 19.59
C SER A 154 -1.96 -10.96 20.32
N PRO A 155 -3.30 -10.97 20.28
CA PRO A 155 -4.10 -10.07 21.12
C PRO A 155 -4.00 -10.44 22.61
N PHE A 156 -3.39 -11.60 22.92
CA PHE A 156 -3.18 -12.11 24.28
C PHE A 156 -1.71 -12.49 24.50
N PRO A 157 -0.77 -11.53 24.50
CA PRO A 157 0.68 -11.82 24.55
C PRO A 157 1.12 -12.63 25.77
N ASP A 158 0.44 -12.49 26.91
CA ASP A 158 0.83 -13.16 28.16
C ASP A 158 0.30 -14.61 28.29
N ALA A 159 -0.75 -14.97 27.55
CA ALA A 159 -1.37 -16.28 27.65
C ALA A 159 -0.65 -17.37 26.83
N MET A 160 0.10 -16.99 25.79
CA MET A 160 0.76 -17.94 24.89
C MET A 160 2.21 -18.28 25.28
N ASN A 161 2.86 -17.42 26.09
CA ASN A 161 4.23 -17.70 26.54
C ASN A 161 4.30 -18.69 27.72
N SER A 162 3.19 -18.98 28.40
CA SER A 162 3.15 -19.93 29.52
C SER A 162 2.97 -21.38 29.09
N ALA A 163 2.66 -21.66 27.83
CA ALA A 163 2.45 -23.01 27.30
C ALA A 163 3.68 -23.62 26.60
N ALA A 164 4.80 -22.88 26.51
CA ALA A 164 6.04 -23.27 25.84
C ALA A 164 7.24 -23.48 26.81
N GLN A 165 6.99 -23.59 28.12
CA GLN A 165 8.00 -24.00 29.11
C GLN A 165 7.84 -25.45 29.54
#